data_3d1e872431bd78b2092cfab94709a0f0
#
_entry.id   3d1e872431bd78b2092cfab94709a0f0
#
_cell.length_a   1.000
_cell.length_b   1.000
_cell.length_c   1.000
_cell.angle_alpha   90.00
_cell.angle_beta   90.00
_cell.angle_gamma   90.00
#
_symmetry.space_group_name_H-M   'P 1'
#
loop_
_entity.id
_entity.type
_entity.pdbx_description
1 polymer ?
#
loop_
_entity_poly.entity_id
_entity_poly.type
_entity_poly.pdbx_seq_one_letter_code
_entity_poly.pdbx_strand_id
1 'polypeptide(L)'
;IIDRVDDKSRVGVCLDTCHMFAAGYDIRTKDSYTKTMNNFEKIVGFKYLKGVHLNDSMVPLASKKDRHESIGKGELGLEFFELLMNDERFDDIPIVLETIDETIWKNEIEYLYSLIK
;
A
#
# COMPACT_ATOMS: atom_id res chain seq x y z
N ILE A 1 9.06 -9.96 -14.60
CA ILE A 1 7.86 -10.23 -15.44
C ILE A 1 7.68 -9.15 -16.50
N ILE A 2 7.72 -7.89 -16.12
CA ILE A 2 7.53 -6.75 -17.06
C ILE A 2 8.55 -6.79 -18.20
N ASP A 3 9.80 -7.11 -17.89
CA ASP A 3 10.89 -7.16 -18.90
C ASP A 3 10.63 -8.15 -20.02
N ARG A 4 9.80 -9.16 -19.77
CA ARG A 4 9.48 -10.22 -20.74
C ARG A 4 8.21 -9.95 -21.54
N VAL A 5 7.55 -8.83 -21.27
CA VAL A 5 6.35 -8.42 -22.00
C VAL A 5 6.75 -7.57 -23.20
N ASP A 6 6.32 -7.95 -24.40
CA ASP A 6 6.68 -7.24 -25.62
C ASP A 6 6.15 -5.81 -25.63
N ASP A 7 4.86 -5.65 -25.36
CA ASP A 7 4.22 -4.33 -25.26
C ASP A 7 4.02 -3.97 -23.79
N LYS A 8 4.96 -3.22 -23.23
CA LYS A 8 4.95 -2.84 -21.81
C LYS A 8 3.83 -1.85 -21.45
N SER A 9 3.20 -1.22 -22.44
CA SER A 9 2.03 -0.36 -22.18
C SER A 9 0.79 -1.15 -21.75
N ARG A 10 0.81 -2.47 -21.93
CA ARG A 10 -0.31 -3.36 -21.60
C ARG A 10 -0.23 -3.93 -20.20
N VAL A 11 0.82 -3.64 -19.46
CA VAL A 11 1.04 -4.18 -18.11
C VAL A 11 1.15 -3.07 -17.09
N GLY A 12 0.76 -3.38 -15.88
CA GLY A 12 0.91 -2.51 -14.73
C GLY A 12 0.99 -3.34 -13.46
N VAL A 13 1.22 -2.63 -12.36
CA VAL A 13 1.34 -3.24 -11.03
C VAL A 13 0.26 -2.66 -10.14
N CYS A 14 -0.36 -3.54 -9.36
CA CYS A 14 -1.21 -3.17 -8.23
C CYS A 14 -0.49 -3.60 -6.96
N LEU A 15 -0.25 -2.66 -6.06
CA LEU A 15 0.34 -2.96 -4.75
C LEU A 15 -0.76 -3.23 -3.75
N ASP A 16 -0.57 -4.25 -2.91
CA ASP A 16 -1.41 -4.51 -1.76
C ASP A 16 -0.57 -4.33 -0.49
N THR A 17 -0.96 -3.40 0.35
CA THR A 17 -0.14 -3.00 1.51
C THR A 17 -0.06 -4.09 2.57
N CYS A 18 -1.14 -4.86 2.77
CA CYS A 18 -1.12 -6.01 3.65
C CYS A 18 -0.20 -7.11 3.11
N HIS A 19 -0.29 -7.42 1.81
CA HIS A 19 0.57 -8.40 1.16
C HIS A 19 2.05 -8.03 1.25
N MET A 20 2.38 -6.77 0.98
CA MET A 20 3.76 -6.27 1.09
C MET A 20 4.32 -6.51 2.49
N PHE A 21 3.54 -6.14 3.49
CA PHE A 21 3.93 -6.30 4.89
C PHE A 21 4.09 -7.77 5.26
N ALA A 22 3.14 -8.60 4.88
CA ALA A 22 3.18 -10.05 5.13
C ALA A 22 4.37 -10.72 4.43
N ALA A 23 4.77 -10.20 3.28
CA ALA A 23 5.93 -10.70 2.53
C ALA A 23 7.29 -10.27 3.13
N GLY A 24 7.29 -9.33 4.07
CA GLY A 24 8.50 -8.90 4.75
C GLY A 24 8.99 -7.49 4.40
N TYR A 25 8.21 -6.73 3.64
CA TYR A 25 8.55 -5.34 3.33
C TYR A 25 8.00 -4.42 4.41
N ASP A 26 8.86 -3.94 5.28
CA ASP A 26 8.45 -3.04 6.36
C ASP A 26 8.17 -1.64 5.80
N ILE A 27 7.00 -1.12 6.15
CA ILE A 27 6.51 0.19 5.70
C ILE A 27 5.94 1.01 6.87
N ARG A 28 6.23 0.60 8.11
CA ARG A 28 5.60 1.20 9.31
C ARG A 28 6.16 2.54 9.71
N THR A 29 7.45 2.78 9.45
CA THR A 29 8.14 4.01 9.84
C THR A 29 8.61 4.77 8.61
N LYS A 30 8.90 6.06 8.77
CA LYS A 30 9.41 6.89 7.67
C LYS A 30 10.64 6.26 7.01
N ASP A 31 11.59 5.77 7.81
CA ASP A 31 12.82 5.18 7.27
C ASP A 31 12.56 3.89 6.51
N SER A 32 11.80 2.97 7.09
CA SER A 32 11.48 1.69 6.43
C SER A 32 10.59 1.89 5.21
N TYR A 33 9.62 2.79 5.29
CA TYR A 33 8.76 3.17 4.18
C TYR A 33 9.58 3.73 3.01
N THR A 34 10.44 4.70 3.28
CA THR A 34 11.30 5.32 2.25
C THR A 34 12.18 4.29 1.57
N LYS A 35 12.79 3.40 2.35
CA LYS A 35 13.64 2.33 1.82
C LYS A 35 12.86 1.39 0.90
N THR A 36 11.70 0.93 1.35
CA THR A 36 10.86 0.02 0.58
C THR A 36 10.38 0.65 -0.72
N MET A 37 9.90 1.89 -0.66
CA MET A 37 9.38 2.59 -1.84
C MET A 37 10.48 2.96 -2.82
N ASN A 38 11.67 3.31 -2.34
CA ASN A 38 12.81 3.55 -3.21
C ASN A 38 13.27 2.27 -3.91
N ASN A 39 13.23 1.14 -3.23
CA ASN A 39 13.49 -0.17 -3.85
C ASN A 39 12.45 -0.50 -4.92
N PHE A 40 11.19 -0.22 -4.67
CA PHE A 40 10.13 -0.40 -5.67
C PHE A 40 10.41 0.46 -6.90
N GLU A 41 10.77 1.73 -6.73
CA GLU A 41 11.12 2.61 -7.84
C GLU A 41 12.30 2.06 -8.64
N LYS A 42 13.32 1.56 -7.95
CA LYS A 42 14.53 1.03 -8.59
C LYS A 42 14.28 -0.26 -9.36
N ILE A 43 13.48 -1.17 -8.80
CA ILE A 43 13.29 -2.52 -9.35
C ILE A 43 12.16 -2.56 -10.38
N VAL A 44 11.05 -1.91 -10.08
CA VAL A 44 9.83 -1.93 -10.91
C VAL A 44 9.59 -0.58 -11.56
N GLY A 45 9.50 0.47 -10.77
CA GLY A 45 9.22 1.84 -11.18
C GLY A 45 7.76 2.23 -10.97
N PHE A 46 7.56 3.41 -10.38
CA PHE A 46 6.22 3.96 -10.13
C PHE A 46 5.44 4.22 -11.42
N LYS A 47 6.13 4.35 -12.55
CA LYS A 47 5.47 4.49 -13.86
C LYS A 47 4.56 3.30 -14.21
N TYR A 48 4.83 2.14 -13.62
CA TYR A 48 4.00 0.94 -13.80
C TYR A 48 2.91 0.79 -12.76
N LEU A 49 2.90 1.61 -11.71
CA LEU A 49 1.89 1.53 -10.67
C LEU A 49 0.55 2.04 -11.19
N LYS A 50 -0.46 1.18 -11.18
CA LYS A 50 -1.80 1.47 -11.72
C LYS A 50 -2.91 1.38 -10.69
N GLY A 51 -2.62 0.86 -9.51
CA GLY A 51 -3.60 0.75 -8.44
C GLY A 51 -2.96 0.33 -7.13
N VAL A 52 -3.69 0.56 -6.06
CA VAL A 52 -3.29 0.16 -4.71
C VAL A 52 -4.49 -0.44 -3.99
N HIS A 53 -4.31 -1.61 -3.39
CA HIS A 53 -5.21 -2.12 -2.36
C HIS A 53 -4.65 -1.67 -1.01
N LEU A 54 -5.34 -0.76 -0.37
CA LEU A 54 -4.89 -0.15 0.88
C LEU A 54 -5.58 -0.80 2.07
N ASN A 55 -4.85 -1.61 2.80
CA ASN A 55 -5.35 -2.39 3.92
C ASN A 55 -4.37 -2.35 5.08
N ASP A 56 -4.87 -2.44 6.31
CA ASP A 56 -4.02 -2.76 7.45
C ASP A 56 -3.86 -4.29 7.53
N SER A 57 -3.06 -4.78 8.45
CA SER A 57 -2.73 -6.19 8.58
C SER A 57 -3.02 -6.70 9.97
N MET A 58 -3.74 -7.82 10.07
CA MET A 58 -3.95 -8.53 11.34
C MET A 58 -2.71 -9.22 11.85
N VAL A 59 -1.75 -9.46 10.97
CA VAL A 59 -0.60 -10.33 11.25
C VAL A 59 0.70 -9.55 11.18
N PRO A 60 1.75 -10.02 11.91
CA PRO A 60 3.01 -9.29 11.94
C PRO A 60 3.79 -9.37 10.64
N LEU A 61 4.84 -8.54 10.57
CA LEU A 61 5.77 -8.48 9.45
C LEU A 61 6.32 -9.87 9.11
N ALA A 62 6.37 -10.15 7.81
CA ALA A 62 6.94 -11.40 7.29
C ALA A 62 6.19 -12.68 7.71
N SER A 63 4.94 -12.56 8.13
CA SER A 63 4.11 -13.71 8.53
C SER A 63 3.77 -14.64 7.38
N LYS A 64 3.78 -14.13 6.14
CA LYS A 64 3.36 -14.83 4.93
C LYS A 64 1.88 -15.23 4.95
N LYS A 65 1.07 -14.51 5.72
CA LYS A 65 -0.38 -14.70 5.80
C LYS A 65 -1.08 -13.44 5.36
N ASP A 66 -2.03 -13.58 4.43
CA ASP A 66 -2.84 -12.48 3.96
C ASP A 66 -4.09 -12.36 4.82
N ARG A 67 -4.08 -11.42 5.76
CA ARG A 67 -5.21 -11.15 6.65
C ARG A 67 -5.38 -9.64 6.78
N HIS A 68 -6.38 -9.10 6.09
CA HIS A 68 -6.69 -7.67 6.11
C HIS A 68 -7.29 -7.25 7.45
N GLU A 69 -7.00 -6.03 7.86
CA GLU A 69 -7.56 -5.39 9.05
C GLU A 69 -8.05 -3.97 8.69
N SER A 70 -8.95 -3.46 9.52
CA SER A 70 -9.41 -2.09 9.39
C SER A 70 -8.27 -1.10 9.60
N ILE A 71 -8.35 0.03 8.89
CA ILE A 71 -7.31 1.06 8.91
C ILE A 71 -7.01 1.51 10.34
N GLY A 72 -5.74 1.43 10.72
CA GLY A 72 -5.24 1.85 12.02
C GLY A 72 -5.48 0.86 13.16
N LYS A 73 -6.11 -0.27 12.90
CA LYS A 73 -6.39 -1.30 13.92
C LYS A 73 -5.47 -2.52 13.82
N GLY A 74 -4.55 -2.51 12.86
CA GLY A 74 -3.65 -3.63 12.63
C GLY A 74 -2.19 -3.31 12.92
N GLU A 75 -1.32 -4.17 12.42
CA GLU A 75 0.11 -4.14 12.67
C GLU A 75 0.87 -3.08 11.88
N LEU A 76 0.27 -2.52 10.80
CA LEU A 76 0.91 -1.44 10.04
C LEU A 76 0.98 -0.13 10.82
N GLY A 77 -0.09 0.22 11.51
CA GLY A 77 -0.15 1.44 12.31
C GLY A 77 -0.45 2.70 11.50
N LEU A 78 -0.79 3.77 12.22
CA LEU A 78 -1.29 5.01 11.62
C LEU A 78 -0.21 5.79 10.86
N GLU A 79 1.04 5.73 11.29
CA GLU A 79 2.15 6.45 10.61
C GLU A 79 2.28 6.05 9.15
N PHE A 80 2.14 4.76 8.86
CA PHE A 80 2.19 4.28 7.48
C PHE A 80 1.15 4.97 6.60
N PHE A 81 -0.10 5.04 7.07
CA PHE A 81 -1.19 5.64 6.27
C PHE A 81 -0.95 7.13 6.03
N GLU A 82 -0.42 7.83 7.03
CA GLU A 82 -0.06 9.24 6.86
C GLU A 82 1.05 9.40 5.82
N LEU A 83 2.07 8.56 5.87
CA LEU A 83 3.18 8.60 4.90
C LEU A 83 2.68 8.36 3.47
N LEU A 84 1.83 7.35 3.27
CA LEU A 84 1.32 7.03 1.95
C LEU A 84 0.41 8.14 1.40
N MET A 85 -0.50 8.67 2.22
CA MET A 85 -1.44 9.70 1.79
C MET A 85 -0.76 11.03 1.43
N ASN A 86 0.47 11.26 1.91
CA ASN A 86 1.26 12.45 1.60
C ASN A 86 2.41 12.18 0.61
N ASP A 87 2.44 11.00 0.00
CA ASP A 87 3.46 10.63 -0.99
C ASP A 87 2.97 10.94 -2.39
N GLU A 88 3.56 11.95 -3.03
CA GLU A 88 3.16 12.41 -4.37
C GLU A 88 3.19 11.32 -5.44
N ARG A 89 4.00 10.28 -5.25
CA ARG A 89 4.11 9.17 -6.20
C ARG A 89 2.82 8.36 -6.30
N PHE A 90 1.92 8.49 -5.34
CA PHE A 90 0.61 7.84 -5.33
C PHE A 90 -0.52 8.77 -5.83
N ASP A 91 -0.21 10.02 -6.19
CA ASP A 91 -1.22 10.94 -6.71
C ASP A 91 -1.81 10.40 -8.02
N ASP A 92 -3.12 10.57 -8.16
CA ASP A 92 -3.89 10.10 -9.32
C ASP A 92 -3.87 8.59 -9.56
N ILE A 93 -3.41 7.81 -8.57
CA ILE A 93 -3.48 6.35 -8.61
C ILE A 93 -4.74 5.91 -7.86
N PRO A 94 -5.61 5.08 -8.46
CA PRO A 94 -6.77 4.53 -7.75
C PRO A 94 -6.34 3.74 -6.52
N ILE A 95 -6.93 4.07 -5.37
CA ILE A 95 -6.69 3.38 -4.10
C ILE A 95 -8.02 2.79 -3.63
N VAL A 96 -8.02 1.49 -3.41
CA VAL A 96 -9.22 0.74 -3.05
C VAL A 96 -9.00 0.06 -1.69
N LEU A 97 -10.00 0.14 -0.84
CA LEU A 97 -10.02 -0.58 0.44
C LEU A 97 -10.59 -1.98 0.24
N GLU A 98 -9.94 -2.94 0.87
CA GLU A 98 -10.45 -4.31 0.99
C GLU A 98 -10.49 -4.73 2.46
N THR A 99 -10.64 -3.75 3.35
CA THR A 99 -10.73 -3.96 4.79
C THR A 99 -11.99 -4.73 5.14
N ILE A 100 -11.98 -5.37 6.31
CA ILE A 100 -12.92 -6.44 6.67
C ILE A 100 -14.34 -5.98 7.02
N ASP A 101 -14.53 -4.70 7.34
CA ASP A 101 -15.84 -4.17 7.77
C ASP A 101 -16.34 -3.10 6.80
N GLU A 102 -17.20 -3.51 5.89
CA GLU A 102 -17.78 -2.61 4.88
C GLU A 102 -18.63 -1.49 5.47
N THR A 103 -19.14 -1.68 6.70
CA THR A 103 -19.99 -0.67 7.34
C THR A 103 -19.23 0.58 7.74
N ILE A 104 -17.90 0.51 7.86
CA ILE A 104 -17.05 1.64 8.23
C ILE A 104 -16.17 2.15 7.09
N TRP A 105 -16.30 1.61 5.89
CA TRP A 105 -15.46 2.05 4.74
C TRP A 105 -15.55 3.56 4.49
N LYS A 106 -16.75 4.13 4.59
CA LYS A 106 -16.92 5.56 4.46
C LYS A 106 -16.08 6.33 5.47
N ASN A 107 -16.12 5.91 6.72
CA ASN A 107 -15.36 6.53 7.81
C ASN A 107 -13.85 6.35 7.58
N GLU A 108 -13.42 5.20 7.12
CA GLU A 108 -12.02 4.94 6.79
C GLU A 108 -11.53 5.85 5.67
N ILE A 109 -12.32 6.04 4.63
CA ILE A 109 -11.99 6.94 3.51
C ILE A 109 -11.89 8.38 3.99
N GLU A 110 -12.86 8.85 4.78
CA GLU A 110 -12.84 10.19 5.35
C GLU A 110 -11.60 10.41 6.22
N TYR A 111 -11.28 9.42 7.04
CA TYR A 111 -10.08 9.45 7.88
C TYR A 111 -8.81 9.57 7.04
N LEU A 112 -8.67 8.76 5.99
CA LEU A 112 -7.50 8.80 5.10
C LEU A 112 -7.33 10.18 4.46
N TYR A 113 -8.41 10.77 3.94
CA TYR A 113 -8.36 12.12 3.40
C TYR A 113 -7.95 13.15 4.44
N SER A 114 -8.33 12.96 5.71
CA SER A 114 -7.95 13.86 6.79
C SER A 114 -6.45 13.88 7.09
N LEU A 115 -5.72 12.85 6.67
CA LEU A 115 -4.26 12.76 6.86
C LEU A 115 -3.46 13.60 5.87
N ILE A 116 -4.08 14.03 4.78
CA ILE A 116 -3.41 14.83 3.75
C ILE A 116 -3.14 16.24 4.28
N LYS A 117 -1.89 16.64 4.16
CA LYS A 117 -1.41 17.95 4.64
C LYS A 117 -1.30 18.98 3.52
#